data_e62c4505c0a4770c1c41c2fbf7646317
#
_entry.id   e62c4505c0a4770c1c41c2fbf7646317
#
_cell.length_a   1.000
_cell.length_b   1.000
_cell.length_c   1.000
_cell.angle_alpha   90.00
_cell.angle_beta   90.00
_cell.angle_gamma   90.00
#
_symmetry.space_group_name_H-M   'P 1'
#
loop_
_entity.id
_entity.type
_entity.pdbx_description
1 polymer ?
#
loop_
_entity_poly.entity_id
_entity_poly.type
_entity_poly.pdbx_seq_one_letter_code
_entity_poly.pdbx_strand_id
1 'polypeptide(L)'
;MSTLGICIALLVPGLVLVALAYRQLRRRATARALRITGPRGIAEQRYVSVGGLDQWLQIRGEDRDNPVLLVLHGGPGSPYAVFTPLIRSWEARFTVVQWDRRGVGKTRGRSGPAPAGTNTFEQLVDDSIEVIEFLRGHLGVERVTLLAGSMGSMVGVPLAVRRPDLLDALVLTDLYTDMHRNEAVGYEQALRRIRAAGDTKAVAKLEAIGGDPAAWDLRAWQTKMDLTMRTDPVTPNAVTKLLMPLAFTSPIYSLRDVFDLLAGFLATQKEMFDQYLNYDAGRYGHRFEIPVVILQGATDVLTITELAEEYHARLDAPVKTLALIEGASHFAAFTQPARFLVELDRHVGRDSAIR
;
A
#
# COMPACT_ATOMS: atom_id res chain seq x y z
N MET A 1 -12.84 -11.63 -47.18
CA MET A 1 -12.16 -11.91 -45.91
C MET A 1 -11.74 -13.36 -45.92
N SER A 2 -10.50 -13.67 -45.56
CA SER A 2 -10.06 -15.08 -45.46
C SER A 2 -10.77 -15.76 -44.27
N THR A 3 -10.96 -17.10 -44.37
CA THR A 3 -11.57 -17.92 -43.29
C THR A 3 -10.87 -17.66 -41.94
N LEU A 4 -9.54 -17.48 -41.95
CA LEU A 4 -8.74 -17.10 -40.78
C LEU A 4 -9.16 -15.74 -40.21
N GLY A 5 -9.42 -14.74 -41.07
CA GLY A 5 -9.87 -13.41 -40.61
C GLY A 5 -11.26 -13.46 -39.94
N ILE A 6 -12.17 -14.30 -40.43
CA ILE A 6 -13.51 -14.51 -39.81
C ILE A 6 -13.35 -15.23 -38.48
N CYS A 7 -12.51 -16.27 -38.39
CA CYS A 7 -12.25 -16.98 -37.14
C CYS A 7 -11.67 -16.04 -36.06
N ILE A 8 -10.70 -15.21 -36.37
CA ILE A 8 -10.12 -14.21 -35.43
C ILE A 8 -11.18 -13.18 -35.03
N ALA A 9 -11.98 -12.69 -35.98
CA ALA A 9 -13.03 -11.71 -35.72
C ALA A 9 -14.14 -12.21 -34.76
N LEU A 10 -14.37 -13.52 -34.70
CA LEU A 10 -15.33 -14.12 -33.75
C LEU A 10 -14.68 -14.56 -32.44
N LEU A 11 -13.44 -15.00 -32.46
CA LEU A 11 -12.73 -15.53 -31.29
C LEU A 11 -12.40 -14.43 -30.28
N VAL A 12 -11.97 -13.27 -30.73
CA VAL A 12 -11.63 -12.14 -29.82
C VAL A 12 -12.86 -11.63 -29.05
N PRO A 13 -13.99 -11.30 -29.68
CA PRO A 13 -15.21 -10.95 -28.95
C PRO A 13 -15.68 -12.05 -27.99
N GLY A 14 -15.59 -13.31 -28.40
CA GLY A 14 -15.94 -14.46 -27.55
C GLY A 14 -15.08 -14.51 -26.27
N LEU A 15 -13.77 -14.35 -26.38
CA LEU A 15 -12.86 -14.30 -25.23
C LEU A 15 -13.16 -13.10 -24.33
N VAL A 16 -13.44 -11.94 -24.92
CA VAL A 16 -13.81 -10.73 -24.13
C VAL A 16 -15.09 -10.98 -23.34
N LEU A 17 -16.13 -11.58 -23.97
CA LEU A 17 -17.38 -11.90 -23.28
C LEU A 17 -17.16 -12.88 -22.12
N VAL A 18 -16.36 -13.92 -22.34
CA VAL A 18 -16.00 -14.88 -21.28
C VAL A 18 -15.26 -14.18 -20.13
N ALA A 19 -14.29 -13.31 -20.43
CA ALA A 19 -13.57 -12.55 -19.41
C ALA A 19 -14.49 -11.62 -18.61
N LEU A 20 -15.43 -10.94 -19.28
CA LEU A 20 -16.42 -10.07 -18.63
C LEU A 20 -17.42 -10.87 -17.77
N ALA A 21 -17.87 -12.03 -18.26
CA ALA A 21 -18.74 -12.93 -17.51
C ALA A 21 -18.02 -13.45 -16.24
N TYR A 22 -16.78 -13.94 -16.40
CA TYR A 22 -15.93 -14.34 -15.27
C TYR A 22 -15.76 -13.20 -14.26
N ARG A 23 -15.39 -12.01 -14.73
CA ARG A 23 -15.29 -10.82 -13.89
C ARG A 23 -16.57 -10.57 -13.11
N GLN A 24 -17.71 -10.61 -13.77
CA GLN A 24 -19.02 -10.34 -13.14
C GLN A 24 -19.38 -11.39 -12.07
N LEU A 25 -19.11 -12.66 -12.34
CA LEU A 25 -19.33 -13.75 -11.38
C LEU A 25 -18.44 -13.56 -10.14
N ARG A 26 -17.14 -13.30 -10.35
CA ARG A 26 -16.18 -13.06 -9.25
C ARG A 26 -16.56 -11.83 -8.44
N ARG A 27 -16.91 -10.72 -9.09
CA ARG A 27 -17.37 -9.50 -8.41
C ARG A 27 -18.59 -9.76 -7.51
N ARG A 28 -19.58 -10.51 -8.01
CA ARG A 28 -20.77 -10.85 -7.23
C ARG A 28 -20.42 -11.74 -6.03
N ALA A 29 -19.57 -12.73 -6.22
CA ALA A 29 -19.12 -13.62 -5.16
C ALA A 29 -18.35 -12.83 -4.08
N THR A 30 -17.39 -12.00 -4.47
CA THR A 30 -16.62 -11.15 -3.56
C THR A 30 -17.52 -10.14 -2.85
N ALA A 31 -18.46 -9.49 -3.55
CA ALA A 31 -19.40 -8.55 -2.93
C ALA A 31 -20.27 -9.22 -1.85
N ARG A 32 -20.68 -10.49 -2.06
CA ARG A 32 -21.40 -11.27 -1.04
C ARG A 32 -20.51 -11.56 0.18
N ALA A 33 -19.27 -11.99 -0.05
CA ALA A 33 -18.30 -12.28 1.02
C ALA A 33 -17.94 -11.04 1.84
N LEU A 34 -17.94 -9.85 1.22
CA LEU A 34 -17.67 -8.57 1.87
C LEU A 34 -18.89 -7.97 2.57
N ARG A 35 -20.06 -8.64 2.57
CA ARG A 35 -21.25 -8.07 3.18
C ARG A 35 -21.09 -8.00 4.71
N ILE A 36 -21.37 -6.83 5.26
CA ILE A 36 -21.51 -6.60 6.70
C ILE A 36 -23.01 -6.53 6.98
N THR A 37 -23.51 -7.38 7.88
CA THR A 37 -24.95 -7.53 8.14
C THR A 37 -25.32 -7.24 9.60
N GLY A 38 -24.33 -7.11 10.48
CA GLY A 38 -24.55 -6.81 11.89
C GLY A 38 -25.15 -5.40 12.09
N PRO A 39 -26.04 -5.19 13.08
CA PRO A 39 -26.70 -3.89 13.30
C PRO A 39 -25.73 -2.79 13.73
N ARG A 40 -24.58 -3.15 14.26
CA ARG A 40 -23.51 -2.21 14.64
C ARG A 40 -22.47 -2.01 13.56
N GLY A 41 -22.62 -2.71 12.41
CA GLY A 41 -21.67 -2.66 11.33
C GLY A 41 -21.67 -1.33 10.58
N ILE A 42 -20.54 -1.01 9.98
CA ILE A 42 -20.36 0.12 9.07
C ILE A 42 -19.77 -0.37 7.75
N ALA A 43 -20.33 0.05 6.62
CA ALA A 43 -19.86 -0.26 5.27
C ALA A 43 -20.17 0.91 4.34
N GLU A 44 -19.31 1.91 4.36
CA GLU A 44 -19.49 3.15 3.62
C GLU A 44 -18.44 3.33 2.54
N GLN A 45 -18.83 3.99 1.46
CA GLN A 45 -17.96 4.51 0.42
C GLN A 45 -18.39 5.95 0.14
N ARG A 46 -17.46 6.89 0.23
CA ARG A 46 -17.78 8.30 0.06
C ARG A 46 -16.64 9.11 -0.50
N TYR A 47 -16.98 10.23 -1.10
CA TYR A 47 -16.05 11.28 -1.42
C TYR A 47 -16.08 12.34 -0.32
N VAL A 48 -14.90 12.79 0.09
CA VAL A 48 -14.69 13.81 1.13
C VAL A 48 -13.79 14.88 0.54
N SER A 49 -14.10 16.14 0.82
CA SER A 49 -13.24 17.25 0.42
C SER A 49 -11.99 17.25 1.29
N VAL A 50 -10.83 17.02 0.66
CA VAL A 50 -9.51 16.93 1.29
C VAL A 50 -8.51 17.62 0.38
N GLY A 51 -7.76 18.58 0.89
CA GLY A 51 -6.78 19.34 0.12
C GLY A 51 -7.34 19.96 -1.16
N GLY A 52 -8.60 20.41 -1.11
CA GLY A 52 -9.31 21.01 -2.24
C GLY A 52 -9.79 20.02 -3.32
N LEU A 53 -9.75 18.73 -3.08
CA LEU A 53 -10.19 17.67 -4.00
C LEU A 53 -11.23 16.76 -3.34
N ASP A 54 -12.17 16.24 -4.14
CA ASP A 54 -13.06 15.16 -3.70
C ASP A 54 -12.25 13.84 -3.67
N GLN A 55 -11.78 13.42 -2.50
CA GLN A 55 -10.99 12.19 -2.32
C GLN A 55 -11.87 11.05 -1.78
N TRP A 56 -11.66 9.85 -2.30
CA TRP A 56 -12.51 8.71 -2.01
C TRP A 56 -12.00 7.93 -0.80
N LEU A 57 -12.93 7.63 0.13
CA LEU A 57 -12.70 6.78 1.29
C LEU A 57 -13.63 5.57 1.29
N GLN A 58 -13.14 4.43 1.79
CA GLN A 58 -13.90 3.28 2.18
C GLN A 58 -13.77 3.08 3.70
N ILE A 59 -14.90 2.99 4.41
CA ILE A 59 -14.96 2.80 5.86
C ILE A 59 -15.73 1.51 6.14
N ARG A 60 -15.08 0.52 6.77
CA ARG A 60 -15.67 -0.79 6.99
C ARG A 60 -15.29 -1.36 8.36
N GLY A 61 -16.29 -1.89 9.08
CA GLY A 61 -16.10 -2.55 10.37
C GLY A 61 -17.35 -3.33 10.76
N GLU A 62 -17.21 -4.46 11.43
CA GLU A 62 -18.36 -5.24 11.94
C GLU A 62 -19.01 -4.60 13.17
N ASP A 63 -18.25 -3.77 13.86
CA ASP A 63 -18.70 -2.97 14.98
C ASP A 63 -18.09 -1.56 14.86
N ARG A 64 -18.94 -0.53 14.80
CA ARG A 64 -18.49 0.88 14.68
C ARG A 64 -17.76 1.42 15.92
N ASP A 65 -17.84 0.71 17.04
CA ASP A 65 -17.08 1.04 18.25
C ASP A 65 -15.69 0.38 18.27
N ASN A 66 -15.34 -0.37 17.22
CA ASN A 66 -13.98 -0.87 17.07
C ASN A 66 -13.00 0.28 16.85
N PRO A 67 -11.73 0.11 17.27
CA PRO A 67 -10.67 1.06 16.98
C PRO A 67 -10.61 1.41 15.49
N VAL A 68 -10.46 2.69 15.18
CA VAL A 68 -10.31 3.14 13.78
C VAL A 68 -8.89 2.90 13.32
N LEU A 69 -8.74 2.16 12.22
CA LEU A 69 -7.48 1.87 11.56
C LEU A 69 -7.45 2.58 10.21
N LEU A 70 -6.78 3.73 10.13
CA LEU A 70 -6.54 4.42 8.86
C LEU A 70 -5.34 3.82 8.15
N VAL A 71 -5.54 3.36 6.93
CA VAL A 71 -4.50 2.71 6.11
C VAL A 71 -3.96 3.68 5.08
N LEU A 72 -2.68 4.06 5.21
CA LEU A 72 -1.92 4.80 4.22
C LEU A 72 -1.26 3.83 3.25
N HIS A 73 -1.75 3.82 2.03
CA HIS A 73 -1.25 2.91 1.00
C HIS A 73 0.13 3.29 0.46
N GLY A 74 0.84 2.29 -0.03
CA GLY A 74 2.13 2.43 -0.70
C GLY A 74 2.03 2.83 -2.17
N GLY A 75 2.98 2.41 -2.92
CA GLY A 75 3.00 2.63 -4.36
C GLY A 75 4.35 3.13 -4.87
N PRO A 76 4.48 4.33 -5.41
CA PRO A 76 3.58 5.51 -5.35
C PRO A 76 2.25 5.27 -6.09
N GLY A 77 1.14 5.64 -5.45
CA GLY A 77 -0.17 5.63 -6.10
C GLY A 77 -0.84 4.24 -6.28
N SER A 78 -0.62 3.29 -5.36
CA SER A 78 -1.24 1.96 -5.39
C SER A 78 -2.30 1.80 -4.29
N PRO A 79 -3.57 2.16 -4.54
CA PRO A 79 -4.63 2.06 -3.55
C PRO A 79 -4.79 0.66 -2.96
N TYR A 80 -4.84 0.56 -1.63
CA TYR A 80 -4.95 -0.73 -0.95
C TYR A 80 -6.39 -1.25 -0.83
N ALA A 81 -7.40 -0.47 -1.20
CA ALA A 81 -8.79 -0.94 -1.20
C ALA A 81 -9.04 -2.10 -2.20
N VAL A 82 -8.14 -2.34 -3.15
CA VAL A 82 -8.14 -3.56 -3.98
C VAL A 82 -7.96 -4.83 -3.14
N PHE A 83 -7.26 -4.73 -2.00
CA PHE A 83 -6.95 -5.83 -1.10
C PHE A 83 -8.01 -6.06 -0.01
N THR A 84 -9.09 -5.28 0.02
CA THR A 84 -10.19 -5.46 0.99
C THR A 84 -10.62 -6.91 1.17
N PRO A 85 -10.73 -7.76 0.12
CA PRO A 85 -11.12 -9.17 0.30
C PRO A 85 -10.12 -9.99 1.13
N LEU A 86 -8.84 -9.63 1.12
CA LEU A 86 -7.78 -10.34 1.84
C LEU A 86 -7.78 -10.00 3.34
N ILE A 87 -8.14 -8.77 3.66
CA ILE A 87 -8.15 -8.24 5.03
C ILE A 87 -9.56 -8.16 5.62
N ARG A 88 -10.54 -8.88 5.05
CA ARG A 88 -11.93 -8.89 5.51
C ARG A 88 -12.06 -9.26 7.00
N SER A 89 -11.22 -10.16 7.50
CA SER A 89 -11.19 -10.56 8.92
C SER A 89 -10.78 -9.43 9.87
N TRP A 90 -10.09 -8.40 9.38
CA TRP A 90 -9.68 -7.26 10.21
C TRP A 90 -10.89 -6.42 10.64
N GLU A 91 -11.97 -6.44 9.84
CA GLU A 91 -13.19 -5.68 10.09
C GLU A 91 -13.95 -6.15 11.35
N ALA A 92 -13.63 -7.36 11.87
CA ALA A 92 -14.14 -7.83 13.16
C ALA A 92 -13.44 -7.17 14.37
N ARG A 93 -12.22 -6.65 14.18
CA ARG A 93 -11.40 -6.08 15.24
C ARG A 93 -11.21 -4.57 15.11
N PHE A 94 -11.31 -4.04 13.89
CA PHE A 94 -11.07 -2.64 13.56
C PHE A 94 -12.18 -2.08 12.67
N THR A 95 -12.42 -0.78 12.78
CA THR A 95 -13.05 -0.01 11.71
C THR A 95 -11.95 0.42 10.74
N VAL A 96 -11.81 -0.35 9.66
CA VAL A 96 -10.74 -0.17 8.65
C VAL A 96 -11.14 0.92 7.68
N VAL A 97 -10.31 1.94 7.57
CA VAL A 97 -10.46 3.04 6.63
C VAL A 97 -9.39 2.95 5.56
N GLN A 98 -9.80 2.81 4.31
CA GLN A 98 -8.92 2.84 3.15
C GLN A 98 -9.22 4.08 2.32
N TRP A 99 -8.19 4.66 1.77
CA TRP A 99 -8.24 5.96 1.11
C TRP A 99 -7.50 5.93 -0.22
N ASP A 100 -8.20 6.29 -1.30
CA ASP A 100 -7.56 6.58 -2.59
C ASP A 100 -7.09 8.04 -2.55
N ARG A 101 -5.79 8.26 -2.36
CA ARG A 101 -5.20 9.60 -2.26
C ARG A 101 -5.35 10.39 -3.57
N ARG A 102 -4.99 11.68 -3.52
CA ARG A 102 -4.97 12.56 -4.71
C ARG A 102 -4.31 11.91 -5.92
N GLY A 103 -4.91 12.07 -7.08
CA GLY A 103 -4.38 11.60 -8.36
C GLY A 103 -4.45 10.10 -8.62
N VAL A 104 -5.00 9.28 -7.71
CA VAL A 104 -5.06 7.81 -7.90
C VAL A 104 -6.46 7.24 -7.74
N GLY A 105 -6.69 6.06 -8.33
CA GLY A 105 -7.90 5.27 -8.18
C GLY A 105 -9.19 6.05 -8.43
N LYS A 106 -10.15 5.91 -7.54
CA LYS A 106 -11.45 6.59 -7.62
C LYS A 106 -11.35 8.09 -7.44
N THR A 107 -10.40 8.57 -6.64
CA THR A 107 -10.12 10.01 -6.51
C THR A 107 -9.72 10.60 -7.84
N ARG A 108 -8.82 9.93 -8.59
CA ARG A 108 -8.46 10.35 -9.95
C ARG A 108 -9.66 10.33 -10.90
N GLY A 109 -10.49 9.29 -10.82
CA GLY A 109 -11.71 9.19 -11.64
C GLY A 109 -12.70 10.33 -11.40
N ARG A 110 -12.77 10.86 -10.18
CA ARG A 110 -13.65 11.95 -9.74
C ARG A 110 -13.06 13.33 -9.96
N SER A 111 -11.85 13.55 -9.45
CA SER A 111 -11.20 14.86 -9.35
C SER A 111 -10.10 15.09 -10.40
N GLY A 112 -9.83 14.09 -11.25
CA GLY A 112 -8.74 14.15 -12.23
C GLY A 112 -7.37 13.80 -11.64
N PRO A 113 -6.28 14.03 -12.41
CA PRO A 113 -4.91 13.89 -11.91
C PRO A 113 -4.68 14.88 -10.76
N ALA A 114 -3.68 14.61 -9.92
CA ALA A 114 -3.25 15.59 -8.93
C ALA A 114 -2.84 16.91 -9.65
N PRO A 115 -3.22 18.07 -9.12
CA PRO A 115 -2.74 19.32 -9.67
C PRO A 115 -1.21 19.38 -9.69
N ALA A 116 -0.63 20.02 -10.71
CA ALA A 116 0.82 20.06 -10.88
C ALA A 116 1.52 20.61 -9.61
N GLY A 117 2.57 19.92 -9.18
CA GLY A 117 3.35 20.30 -7.99
C GLY A 117 2.70 20.01 -6.64
N THR A 118 1.48 19.41 -6.60
CA THR A 118 0.79 19.11 -5.35
C THR A 118 0.94 17.64 -4.90
N ASN A 119 1.55 16.79 -5.70
CA ASN A 119 1.79 15.40 -5.33
C ASN A 119 3.15 15.29 -4.60
N THR A 120 3.19 15.76 -3.38
CA THR A 120 4.39 15.81 -2.53
C THR A 120 4.13 15.08 -1.21
N PHE A 121 5.19 14.61 -0.53
CA PHE A 121 5.02 14.00 0.80
C PHE A 121 4.41 14.98 1.80
N GLU A 122 4.80 16.25 1.76
CA GLU A 122 4.24 17.27 2.64
C GLU A 122 2.73 17.43 2.42
N GLN A 123 2.29 17.57 1.15
CA GLN A 123 0.88 17.66 0.83
C GLN A 123 0.12 16.39 1.22
N LEU A 124 0.73 15.20 1.10
CA LEU A 124 0.11 13.96 1.53
C LEU A 124 -0.02 13.86 3.06
N VAL A 125 0.90 14.48 3.81
CA VAL A 125 0.77 14.64 5.27
C VAL A 125 -0.40 15.57 5.60
N ASP A 126 -0.51 16.73 4.94
CA ASP A 126 -1.61 17.67 5.13
C ASP A 126 -2.97 17.02 4.80
N ASP A 127 -3.05 16.34 3.67
CA ASP A 127 -4.26 15.58 3.29
C ASP A 127 -4.60 14.51 4.34
N SER A 128 -3.60 13.83 4.89
CA SER A 128 -3.81 12.81 5.93
C SER A 128 -4.38 13.41 7.21
N ILE A 129 -3.93 14.61 7.60
CA ILE A 129 -4.47 15.35 8.75
C ILE A 129 -5.95 15.67 8.49
N GLU A 130 -6.29 16.21 7.31
CA GLU A 130 -7.69 16.51 6.98
C GLU A 130 -8.57 15.25 6.96
N VAL A 131 -8.06 14.11 6.46
CA VAL A 131 -8.77 12.82 6.52
C VAL A 131 -9.01 12.40 7.97
N ILE A 132 -8.01 12.50 8.84
CA ILE A 132 -8.17 12.14 10.27
C ILE A 132 -9.18 13.05 10.94
N GLU A 133 -9.13 14.37 10.72
CA GLU A 133 -10.09 15.32 11.28
C GLU A 133 -11.53 15.02 10.81
N PHE A 134 -11.69 14.65 9.52
CA PHE A 134 -12.97 14.19 9.01
C PHE A 134 -13.44 12.92 9.75
N LEU A 135 -12.57 11.92 9.94
CA LEU A 135 -12.90 10.67 10.61
C LEU A 135 -13.29 10.90 12.08
N ARG A 136 -12.60 11.80 12.78
CA ARG A 136 -12.93 12.18 14.16
C ARG A 136 -14.36 12.70 14.27
N GLY A 137 -14.75 13.62 13.41
CA GLY A 137 -16.11 14.16 13.40
C GLY A 137 -17.15 13.13 12.92
N HIS A 138 -16.81 12.30 11.93
CA HIS A 138 -17.75 11.36 11.32
C HIS A 138 -17.99 10.10 12.16
N LEU A 139 -16.95 9.58 12.82
CA LEU A 139 -17.01 8.35 13.63
C LEU A 139 -17.11 8.63 15.13
N GLY A 140 -16.97 9.89 15.56
CA GLY A 140 -17.03 10.27 16.95
C GLY A 140 -15.83 9.77 17.77
N VAL A 141 -14.64 9.70 17.16
CA VAL A 141 -13.40 9.26 17.80
C VAL A 141 -12.44 10.44 18.00
N GLU A 142 -11.63 10.40 19.05
CA GLU A 142 -10.63 11.45 19.30
C GLU A 142 -9.35 11.22 18.52
N ARG A 143 -8.95 9.97 18.35
CA ARG A 143 -7.69 9.55 17.72
C ARG A 143 -7.92 8.34 16.82
N VAL A 144 -6.97 8.06 15.95
CA VAL A 144 -6.97 6.89 15.08
C VAL A 144 -5.65 6.14 15.20
N THR A 145 -5.65 4.84 14.96
CA THR A 145 -4.44 4.08 14.69
C THR A 145 -4.08 4.25 13.23
N LEU A 146 -2.84 4.61 12.94
CA LEU A 146 -2.34 4.79 11.58
C LEU A 146 -1.55 3.56 11.14
N LEU A 147 -1.99 2.85 10.11
CA LEU A 147 -1.21 1.79 9.45
C LEU A 147 -0.62 2.34 8.15
N ALA A 148 0.70 2.50 8.12
CA ALA A 148 1.42 3.09 7.01
C ALA A 148 2.34 2.05 6.35
N GLY A 149 2.01 1.64 5.11
CA GLY A 149 2.71 0.57 4.39
C GLY A 149 3.52 1.07 3.20
N SER A 150 4.75 0.54 3.05
CA SER A 150 5.63 0.86 1.91
C SER A 150 5.84 2.37 1.81
N MET A 151 5.64 3.00 0.64
CA MET A 151 5.70 4.46 0.52
C MET A 151 4.72 5.19 1.47
N GLY A 152 3.67 4.54 1.96
CA GLY A 152 2.83 5.11 3.01
C GLY A 152 3.59 5.42 4.29
N SER A 153 4.67 4.69 4.60
CA SER A 153 5.55 4.97 5.74
C SER A 153 6.25 6.33 5.63
N MET A 154 6.55 6.77 4.39
CA MET A 154 7.16 8.06 4.11
C MET A 154 6.20 9.25 4.40
N VAL A 155 4.91 8.96 4.52
CA VAL A 155 3.88 9.92 4.97
C VAL A 155 3.57 9.73 6.44
N GLY A 156 3.48 8.47 6.91
CA GLY A 156 3.11 8.13 8.27
C GLY A 156 4.12 8.60 9.31
N VAL A 157 5.42 8.48 9.03
CA VAL A 157 6.50 8.93 9.93
C VAL A 157 6.43 10.44 10.19
N PRO A 158 6.47 11.33 9.16
CA PRO A 158 6.35 12.77 9.39
C PRO A 158 5.00 13.19 9.98
N LEU A 159 3.91 12.52 9.64
CA LEU A 159 2.60 12.76 10.24
C LEU A 159 2.63 12.50 11.75
N ALA A 160 3.18 11.37 12.17
CA ALA A 160 3.23 10.99 13.57
C ALA A 160 4.13 11.92 14.41
N VAL A 161 5.18 12.48 13.83
CA VAL A 161 6.01 13.49 14.48
C VAL A 161 5.31 14.85 14.56
N ARG A 162 4.60 15.24 13.49
CA ARG A 162 3.94 16.55 13.38
C ARG A 162 2.65 16.65 14.18
N ARG A 163 1.85 15.57 14.23
CA ARG A 163 0.51 15.53 14.86
C ARG A 163 0.31 14.26 15.69
N PRO A 164 1.15 14.04 16.72
CA PRO A 164 0.99 12.90 17.62
C PRO A 164 -0.37 12.93 18.35
N ASP A 165 -0.94 14.12 18.58
CA ASP A 165 -2.24 14.34 19.19
C ASP A 165 -3.42 13.68 18.46
N LEU A 166 -3.28 13.38 17.17
CA LEU A 166 -4.31 12.73 16.35
C LEU A 166 -4.25 11.21 16.36
N LEU A 167 -3.19 10.62 16.91
CA LEU A 167 -2.88 9.21 16.76
C LEU A 167 -2.86 8.47 18.08
N ASP A 168 -3.49 7.28 18.13
CA ASP A 168 -3.32 6.31 19.20
C ASP A 168 -1.97 5.59 19.08
N ALA A 169 -1.59 5.25 17.86
CA ALA A 169 -0.33 4.59 17.53
C ALA A 169 0.02 4.74 16.04
N LEU A 170 1.30 4.62 15.74
CA LEU A 170 1.82 4.45 14.39
C LEU A 170 2.22 2.98 14.18
N VAL A 171 1.57 2.31 13.24
CA VAL A 171 1.95 0.99 12.75
C VAL A 171 2.62 1.13 11.39
N LEU A 172 3.86 0.69 11.28
CA LEU A 172 4.65 0.69 10.06
C LEU A 172 4.75 -0.73 9.52
N THR A 173 4.57 -0.90 8.23
CA THR A 173 4.81 -2.17 7.54
C THR A 173 5.49 -1.92 6.22
N ASP A 174 6.27 -2.90 5.75
CA ASP A 174 7.02 -2.71 4.50
C ASP A 174 7.77 -1.36 4.54
N LEU A 175 8.57 -1.14 5.62
CA LEU A 175 9.05 0.18 6.04
C LEU A 175 10.24 0.66 5.21
N TYR A 176 10.12 1.82 4.59
CA TYR A 176 11.24 2.58 4.06
C TYR A 176 11.87 3.49 5.12
N THR A 177 13.18 3.36 5.33
CA THR A 177 13.94 4.17 6.29
C THR A 177 14.84 5.20 5.60
N ASP A 178 15.84 4.77 4.87
CA ASP A 178 16.77 5.56 4.05
C ASP A 178 16.75 4.96 2.64
N MET A 179 16.29 5.73 1.67
CA MET A 179 16.07 5.21 0.32
C MET A 179 17.38 4.93 -0.42
N HIS A 180 18.39 5.77 -0.31
CA HIS A 180 19.67 5.48 -0.96
C HIS A 180 20.27 4.18 -0.45
N ARG A 181 20.25 3.99 0.86
CA ARG A 181 20.78 2.77 1.47
C ARG A 181 19.93 1.56 1.14
N ASN A 182 18.59 1.70 1.18
CA ASN A 182 17.65 0.63 0.82
C ASN A 182 17.86 0.16 -0.62
N GLU A 183 17.98 1.10 -1.54
CA GLU A 183 18.14 0.78 -2.96
C GLU A 183 19.51 0.17 -3.25
N ALA A 184 20.60 0.63 -2.61
CA ALA A 184 21.93 0.05 -2.75
C ALA A 184 21.99 -1.39 -2.24
N VAL A 185 21.48 -1.65 -1.01
CA VAL A 185 21.44 -3.00 -0.43
C VAL A 185 20.52 -3.90 -1.26
N GLY A 186 19.34 -3.40 -1.65
CA GLY A 186 18.38 -4.13 -2.47
C GLY A 186 18.93 -4.48 -3.87
N TYR A 187 19.73 -3.61 -4.48
CA TYR A 187 20.43 -3.88 -5.74
C TYR A 187 21.37 -5.08 -5.60
N GLU A 188 22.25 -5.06 -4.58
CA GLU A 188 23.19 -6.16 -4.34
C GLU A 188 22.48 -7.49 -4.04
N GLN A 189 21.41 -7.43 -3.24
CA GLN A 189 20.61 -8.62 -2.96
C GLN A 189 19.89 -9.16 -4.21
N ALA A 190 19.32 -8.28 -5.05
CA ALA A 190 18.70 -8.67 -6.31
C ALA A 190 19.72 -9.29 -7.26
N LEU A 191 20.91 -8.70 -7.42
CA LEU A 191 21.97 -9.20 -8.27
C LEU A 191 22.42 -10.61 -7.85
N ARG A 192 22.58 -10.85 -6.53
CA ARG A 192 22.91 -12.19 -6.01
C ARG A 192 21.82 -13.20 -6.36
N ARG A 193 20.55 -12.89 -6.14
CA ARG A 193 19.42 -13.80 -6.44
C ARG A 193 19.33 -14.12 -7.92
N ILE A 194 19.47 -13.09 -8.79
CA ILE A 194 19.40 -13.25 -10.26
C ILE A 194 20.55 -14.10 -10.77
N ARG A 195 21.79 -13.88 -10.26
CA ARG A 195 22.96 -14.71 -10.59
C ARG A 195 22.78 -16.17 -10.17
N ALA A 196 22.26 -16.40 -8.95
CA ALA A 196 21.98 -17.72 -8.46
C ALA A 196 20.90 -18.46 -9.28
N ALA A 197 19.94 -17.72 -9.87
CA ALA A 197 18.94 -18.26 -10.78
C ALA A 197 19.48 -18.51 -12.22
N GLY A 198 20.70 -18.09 -12.54
CA GLY A 198 21.31 -18.28 -13.86
C GLY A 198 20.73 -17.37 -14.98
N ASP A 199 19.96 -16.32 -14.63
CA ASP A 199 19.36 -15.39 -15.61
C ASP A 199 20.39 -14.35 -16.06
N THR A 200 21.26 -14.73 -17.00
CA THR A 200 22.33 -13.86 -17.53
C THR A 200 21.80 -12.59 -18.18
N LYS A 201 20.59 -12.62 -18.78
CA LYS A 201 19.97 -11.44 -19.38
C LYS A 201 19.52 -10.43 -18.32
N ALA A 202 18.95 -10.92 -17.21
CA ALA A 202 18.56 -10.07 -16.09
C ALA A 202 19.80 -9.50 -15.36
N VAL A 203 20.86 -10.31 -15.21
CA VAL A 203 22.16 -9.83 -14.68
C VAL A 203 22.68 -8.65 -15.54
N ALA A 204 22.79 -8.82 -16.86
CA ALA A 204 23.27 -7.77 -17.74
C ALA A 204 22.42 -6.49 -17.68
N LYS A 205 21.09 -6.62 -17.54
CA LYS A 205 20.18 -5.46 -17.38
C LYS A 205 20.41 -4.73 -16.06
N LEU A 206 20.62 -5.47 -14.97
CA LEU A 206 20.84 -4.87 -13.66
C LEU A 206 22.23 -4.22 -13.59
N GLU A 207 23.27 -4.88 -14.11
CA GLU A 207 24.61 -4.32 -14.17
C GLU A 207 24.70 -3.04 -15.03
N ALA A 208 23.88 -2.96 -16.10
CA ALA A 208 23.84 -1.79 -16.97
C ALA A 208 23.33 -0.51 -16.30
N ILE A 209 22.51 -0.61 -15.25
CA ILE A 209 22.05 0.57 -14.49
C ILE A 209 23.03 0.98 -13.39
N GLY A 210 23.96 0.10 -13.02
CA GLY A 210 24.94 0.33 -11.95
C GLY A 210 24.34 0.28 -10.53
N GLY A 211 25.19 0.09 -9.53
CA GLY A 211 24.79 -0.10 -8.12
C GLY A 211 24.67 1.19 -7.30
N ASP A 212 24.90 2.36 -7.88
CA ASP A 212 24.79 3.65 -7.19
C ASP A 212 23.41 4.28 -7.41
N PRO A 213 22.51 4.26 -6.41
CA PRO A 213 21.17 4.84 -6.56
C PRO A 213 21.17 6.34 -6.84
N ALA A 214 22.21 7.08 -6.45
CA ALA A 214 22.32 8.52 -6.73
C ALA A 214 22.44 8.84 -8.24
N ALA A 215 22.89 7.85 -9.03
CA ALA A 215 23.01 7.97 -10.48
C ALA A 215 21.75 7.48 -11.23
N TRP A 216 20.74 6.98 -10.53
CA TRP A 216 19.56 6.39 -11.21
C TRP A 216 18.55 7.46 -11.62
N ASP A 217 18.08 7.32 -12.84
CA ASP A 217 16.84 7.92 -13.30
C ASP A 217 15.63 7.03 -12.96
N LEU A 218 14.43 7.51 -13.23
CA LEU A 218 13.19 6.76 -13.01
C LEU A 218 13.21 5.38 -13.73
N ARG A 219 13.81 5.31 -14.92
CA ARG A 219 13.87 4.07 -15.71
C ARG A 219 14.80 3.04 -15.08
N ALA A 220 15.95 3.48 -14.60
CA ALA A 220 16.90 2.64 -13.88
C ALA A 220 16.26 2.07 -12.61
N TRP A 221 15.61 2.92 -11.82
CA TRP A 221 14.86 2.51 -10.62
C TRP A 221 13.74 1.51 -10.95
N GLN A 222 12.93 1.78 -11.98
CA GLN A 222 11.87 0.86 -12.41
C GLN A 222 12.43 -0.49 -12.88
N THR A 223 13.58 -0.49 -13.56
CA THR A 223 14.27 -1.72 -13.99
C THR A 223 14.70 -2.55 -12.79
N LYS A 224 15.34 -1.93 -11.79
CA LYS A 224 15.72 -2.60 -10.52
C LYS A 224 14.49 -3.14 -9.80
N MET A 225 13.45 -2.32 -9.67
CA MET A 225 12.20 -2.70 -8.99
C MET A 225 11.55 -3.92 -9.66
N ASP A 226 11.41 -3.93 -10.99
CA ASP A 226 10.84 -5.06 -11.74
C ASP A 226 11.64 -6.35 -11.53
N LEU A 227 12.97 -6.28 -11.63
CA LEU A 227 13.85 -7.42 -11.43
C LEU A 227 13.81 -7.93 -9.99
N THR A 228 13.74 -7.03 -9.00
CA THR A 228 13.60 -7.40 -7.58
C THR A 228 12.28 -8.13 -7.34
N MET A 229 11.16 -7.58 -7.83
CA MET A 229 9.84 -8.22 -7.67
C MET A 229 9.71 -9.55 -8.40
N ARG A 230 10.37 -9.72 -9.55
CA ARG A 230 10.41 -11.00 -10.27
C ARG A 230 11.14 -12.09 -9.50
N THR A 231 12.13 -11.74 -8.72
CA THR A 231 12.98 -12.66 -7.93
C THR A 231 12.64 -12.66 -6.44
N ASP A 232 11.49 -12.11 -6.06
CA ASP A 232 10.99 -12.20 -4.69
C ASP A 232 10.79 -13.68 -4.32
N PRO A 233 11.36 -14.14 -3.19
CA PRO A 233 11.32 -15.56 -2.83
C PRO A 233 9.93 -16.04 -2.38
N VAL A 234 9.05 -15.13 -1.96
CA VAL A 234 7.72 -15.47 -1.41
C VAL A 234 6.60 -15.11 -2.39
N THR A 235 6.66 -13.92 -2.96
CA THR A 235 5.60 -13.37 -3.83
C THR A 235 6.13 -12.89 -5.16
N PRO A 236 6.76 -13.76 -5.97
CA PRO A 236 7.31 -13.34 -7.26
C PRO A 236 6.22 -12.79 -8.17
N ASN A 237 6.47 -11.63 -8.75
CA ASN A 237 5.55 -10.91 -9.63
C ASN A 237 4.21 -10.53 -8.94
N ALA A 238 4.24 -10.06 -7.70
CA ALA A 238 3.04 -9.72 -6.91
C ALA A 238 2.07 -8.78 -7.64
N VAL A 239 2.56 -7.82 -8.42
CA VAL A 239 1.69 -6.90 -9.20
C VAL A 239 0.80 -7.69 -10.16
N THR A 240 1.36 -8.61 -10.95
CA THR A 240 0.61 -9.36 -11.96
C THR A 240 -0.16 -10.54 -11.40
N LYS A 241 0.33 -11.16 -10.32
CA LYS A 241 -0.27 -12.37 -9.74
C LYS A 241 -1.24 -12.09 -8.59
N LEU A 242 -1.09 -10.98 -7.89
CA LEU A 242 -1.92 -10.62 -6.75
C LEU A 242 -2.74 -9.37 -7.01
N LEU A 243 -2.10 -8.22 -7.28
CA LEU A 243 -2.79 -6.93 -7.37
C LEU A 243 -3.72 -6.85 -8.58
N MET A 244 -3.24 -7.16 -9.78
CA MET A 244 -4.04 -7.01 -11.02
C MET A 244 -5.28 -7.92 -11.07
N PRO A 245 -5.22 -9.22 -10.67
CA PRO A 245 -6.41 -10.06 -10.60
C PRO A 245 -7.45 -9.55 -9.60
N LEU A 246 -7.01 -9.05 -8.44
CA LEU A 246 -7.89 -8.47 -7.42
C LEU A 246 -8.53 -7.17 -7.94
N ALA A 247 -7.75 -6.28 -8.56
CA ALA A 247 -8.27 -5.04 -9.14
C ALA A 247 -9.30 -5.34 -10.24
N PHE A 248 -8.99 -6.27 -11.15
CA PHE A 248 -9.90 -6.67 -12.24
C PHE A 248 -11.21 -7.25 -11.74
N THR A 249 -11.18 -8.07 -10.68
CA THR A 249 -12.37 -8.73 -10.12
C THR A 249 -13.00 -8.00 -8.94
N SER A 250 -12.46 -6.84 -8.56
CA SER A 250 -12.93 -6.06 -7.42
C SER A 250 -14.40 -5.64 -7.57
N PRO A 251 -15.25 -5.81 -6.55
CA PRO A 251 -16.58 -5.23 -6.54
C PRO A 251 -16.54 -3.71 -6.27
N ILE A 252 -15.43 -3.20 -5.76
CA ILE A 252 -15.22 -1.80 -5.35
C ILE A 252 -14.88 -0.96 -6.58
N TYR A 253 -13.99 -1.47 -7.45
CA TYR A 253 -13.49 -0.75 -8.62
C TYR A 253 -14.22 -1.17 -9.90
N SER A 254 -14.67 -0.21 -10.69
CA SER A 254 -15.11 -0.40 -12.08
C SER A 254 -13.90 -0.65 -13.00
N LEU A 255 -14.11 -1.01 -14.27
CA LEU A 255 -13.00 -1.10 -15.22
C LEU A 255 -12.32 0.27 -15.43
N ARG A 256 -13.12 1.35 -15.44
CA ARG A 256 -12.59 2.70 -15.53
C ARG A 256 -11.69 3.03 -14.33
N ASP A 257 -12.13 2.68 -13.11
CA ASP A 257 -11.33 2.91 -11.90
C ASP A 257 -10.01 2.12 -11.95
N VAL A 258 -9.97 0.92 -12.58
CA VAL A 258 -8.73 0.16 -12.79
C VAL A 258 -7.79 0.88 -13.77
N PHE A 259 -8.31 1.50 -14.83
CA PHE A 259 -7.49 2.35 -15.72
C PHE A 259 -6.98 3.59 -14.97
N ASP A 260 -7.83 4.25 -14.18
CA ASP A 260 -7.44 5.40 -13.37
C ASP A 260 -6.40 5.03 -12.30
N LEU A 261 -6.48 3.80 -11.74
CA LEU A 261 -5.45 3.25 -10.84
C LEU A 261 -4.10 3.13 -11.55
N LEU A 262 -4.07 2.49 -12.72
CA LEU A 262 -2.82 2.32 -13.49
C LEU A 262 -2.25 3.66 -13.95
N ALA A 263 -3.09 4.54 -14.46
CA ALA A 263 -2.67 5.88 -14.88
C ALA A 263 -2.15 6.71 -13.70
N GLY A 264 -2.81 6.63 -12.56
CA GLY A 264 -2.39 7.29 -11.32
C GLY A 264 -1.08 6.76 -10.79
N PHE A 265 -0.90 5.43 -10.79
CA PHE A 265 0.36 4.78 -10.41
C PHE A 265 1.55 5.28 -11.24
N LEU A 266 1.42 5.29 -12.58
CA LEU A 266 2.49 5.75 -13.46
C LEU A 266 2.77 7.26 -13.32
N ALA A 267 1.72 8.07 -13.19
CA ALA A 267 1.87 9.52 -13.02
C ALA A 267 2.56 9.84 -11.69
N THR A 268 2.11 9.22 -10.60
CA THR A 268 2.68 9.45 -9.26
C THR A 268 4.15 9.01 -9.18
N GLN A 269 4.52 7.89 -9.81
CA GLN A 269 5.93 7.49 -9.89
C GLN A 269 6.79 8.59 -10.52
N LYS A 270 6.33 9.17 -11.63
CA LYS A 270 7.07 10.23 -12.32
C LYS A 270 7.14 11.52 -11.50
N GLU A 271 6.03 11.91 -10.87
CA GLU A 271 5.92 13.18 -10.13
C GLU A 271 6.71 13.16 -8.81
N MET A 272 6.76 12.01 -8.15
CA MET A 272 7.36 11.88 -6.82
C MET A 272 8.76 11.25 -6.82
N PHE A 273 9.31 10.87 -7.98
CA PHE A 273 10.54 10.08 -8.06
C PHE A 273 11.71 10.70 -7.27
N ASP A 274 11.97 11.99 -7.48
CA ASP A 274 13.09 12.67 -6.80
C ASP A 274 12.88 12.74 -5.28
N GLN A 275 11.66 13.01 -4.84
CA GLN A 275 11.32 13.05 -3.42
C GLN A 275 11.43 11.65 -2.79
N TYR A 276 10.99 10.63 -3.54
CA TYR A 276 11.04 9.24 -3.13
C TYR A 276 12.48 8.77 -2.96
N LEU A 277 13.32 8.96 -3.98
CA LEU A 277 14.71 8.52 -3.94
C LEU A 277 15.53 9.20 -2.85
N ASN A 278 15.21 10.47 -2.52
CA ASN A 278 15.90 11.26 -1.50
C ASN A 278 15.23 11.19 -0.11
N TYR A 279 14.28 10.28 0.11
CA TYR A 279 13.64 10.13 1.41
C TYR A 279 14.58 9.49 2.42
N ASP A 280 14.57 10.06 3.63
CA ASP A 280 15.27 9.54 4.81
C ASP A 280 14.40 9.82 6.04
N ALA A 281 13.91 8.76 6.68
CA ALA A 281 13.11 8.84 7.91
C ALA A 281 13.90 9.46 9.07
N GLY A 282 15.24 9.32 9.07
CA GLY A 282 16.12 9.90 10.07
C GLY A 282 16.08 11.43 10.13
N ARG A 283 15.68 12.10 9.03
CA ARG A 283 15.49 13.57 8.99
C ARG A 283 14.35 14.06 9.89
N TYR A 284 13.39 13.19 10.21
CA TYR A 284 12.29 13.50 11.15
C TYR A 284 12.65 13.15 12.61
N GLY A 285 13.87 12.61 12.83
CA GLY A 285 14.32 12.11 14.12
C GLY A 285 13.85 10.67 14.39
N HIS A 286 14.16 10.21 15.60
CA HIS A 286 13.79 8.85 16.05
C HIS A 286 12.89 8.89 17.27
N ARG A 287 12.53 10.09 17.77
CA ARG A 287 11.70 10.27 18.94
C ARG A 287 10.23 10.47 18.55
N PHE A 288 9.38 9.65 19.14
CA PHE A 288 7.93 9.69 18.96
C PHE A 288 7.24 9.85 20.32
N GLU A 289 6.15 10.63 20.34
CA GLU A 289 5.34 10.82 21.56
C GLU A 289 4.24 9.76 21.70
N ILE A 290 4.09 8.90 20.68
CA ILE A 290 3.08 7.84 20.58
C ILE A 290 3.75 6.47 20.43
N PRO A 291 3.03 5.37 20.73
CA PRO A 291 3.50 4.02 20.43
C PRO A 291 3.83 3.83 18.95
N VAL A 292 4.96 3.15 18.66
CA VAL A 292 5.40 2.78 17.31
C VAL A 292 5.55 1.27 17.22
N VAL A 293 4.81 0.67 16.30
CA VAL A 293 4.83 -0.78 16.03
C VAL A 293 5.29 -1.01 14.60
N ILE A 294 6.30 -1.84 14.40
CA ILE A 294 6.79 -2.24 13.07
C ILE A 294 6.40 -3.70 12.86
N LEU A 295 5.58 -3.95 11.83
CA LEU A 295 5.18 -5.29 11.39
C LEU A 295 5.78 -5.54 10.01
N GLN A 296 6.96 -6.15 9.95
CA GLN A 296 7.76 -6.27 8.73
C GLN A 296 7.74 -7.69 8.20
N GLY A 297 7.69 -7.88 6.87
CA GLY A 297 7.91 -9.20 6.26
C GLY A 297 9.31 -9.70 6.59
N ALA A 298 9.43 -10.96 7.05
CA ALA A 298 10.71 -11.53 7.51
C ALA A 298 11.78 -11.57 6.39
N THR A 299 11.35 -11.58 5.13
CA THR A 299 12.24 -11.64 3.95
C THR A 299 11.90 -10.58 2.92
N ASP A 300 11.57 -9.35 3.37
CA ASP A 300 11.21 -8.27 2.46
C ASP A 300 12.42 -7.86 1.61
N VAL A 301 12.24 -7.95 0.29
CA VAL A 301 13.27 -7.66 -0.71
C VAL A 301 13.15 -6.28 -1.33
N LEU A 302 12.07 -5.56 -1.03
CA LEU A 302 11.85 -4.18 -1.49
C LEU A 302 12.18 -3.17 -0.41
N THR A 303 11.64 -3.39 0.79
CA THR A 303 11.93 -2.60 1.99
C THR A 303 12.74 -3.48 2.93
N ILE A 304 14.04 -3.38 2.81
CA ILE A 304 15.00 -4.33 3.38
C ILE A 304 14.78 -4.52 4.89
N THR A 305 14.49 -5.76 5.32
CA THR A 305 14.11 -6.08 6.70
C THR A 305 15.17 -5.65 7.70
N GLU A 306 16.45 -5.86 7.41
CA GLU A 306 17.57 -5.48 8.26
C GLU A 306 17.62 -3.96 8.52
N LEU A 307 17.20 -3.14 7.54
CA LEU A 307 17.12 -1.68 7.73
C LEU A 307 15.96 -1.27 8.62
N ALA A 308 14.86 -2.00 8.59
CA ALA A 308 13.74 -1.81 9.51
C ALA A 308 14.13 -2.18 10.95
N GLU A 309 14.89 -3.27 11.13
CA GLU A 309 15.46 -3.68 12.42
C GLU A 309 16.41 -2.60 12.99
N GLU A 310 17.32 -2.08 12.16
CA GLU A 310 18.23 -1.01 12.56
C GLU A 310 17.49 0.28 12.92
N TYR A 311 16.43 0.63 12.19
CA TYR A 311 15.58 1.78 12.51
C TYR A 311 14.89 1.58 13.84
N HIS A 312 14.28 0.40 14.07
CA HIS A 312 13.65 0.05 15.34
C HIS A 312 14.62 0.15 16.53
N ALA A 313 15.85 -0.31 16.37
CA ALA A 313 16.84 -0.24 17.44
C ALA A 313 17.09 1.20 17.92
N ARG A 314 17.01 2.18 17.02
CA ARG A 314 17.23 3.61 17.30
C ARG A 314 15.98 4.37 17.76
N LEU A 315 14.77 3.77 17.64
CA LEU A 315 13.53 4.44 18.05
C LEU A 315 13.53 4.75 19.55
N ASP A 316 13.05 5.93 19.88
CA ASP A 316 12.67 6.40 21.21
C ASP A 316 11.17 6.70 21.20
N ALA A 317 10.37 5.85 21.83
CA ALA A 317 8.91 5.95 21.88
C ALA A 317 8.38 5.37 23.20
N PRO A 318 7.20 5.77 23.68
CA PRO A 318 6.60 5.24 24.92
C PRO A 318 6.47 3.71 24.89
N VAL A 319 6.11 3.17 23.72
CA VAL A 319 6.13 1.73 23.41
C VAL A 319 6.72 1.59 22.03
N LYS A 320 7.71 0.71 21.87
CA LYS A 320 8.23 0.33 20.55
C LYS A 320 8.27 -1.18 20.40
N THR A 321 7.80 -1.66 19.27
CA THR A 321 7.74 -3.09 18.94
C THR A 321 8.20 -3.33 17.52
N LEU A 322 8.91 -4.43 17.32
CA LEU A 322 9.17 -5.00 16.00
C LEU A 322 8.71 -6.45 16.02
N ALA A 323 7.84 -6.82 15.08
CA ALA A 323 7.45 -8.19 14.83
C ALA A 323 7.69 -8.55 13.37
N LEU A 324 8.43 -9.63 13.14
CA LEU A 324 8.67 -10.17 11.82
C LEU A 324 7.54 -11.15 11.45
N ILE A 325 6.95 -10.93 10.28
CA ILE A 325 5.87 -11.77 9.75
C ILE A 325 6.50 -12.89 8.93
N GLU A 326 6.62 -14.05 9.55
CA GLU A 326 7.21 -15.25 8.95
C GLU A 326 6.44 -15.71 7.71
N GLY A 327 7.20 -16.07 6.65
CA GLY A 327 6.64 -16.50 5.36
C GLY A 327 6.06 -15.33 4.55
N ALA A 328 6.43 -14.10 4.88
CA ALA A 328 6.12 -12.91 4.10
C ALA A 328 7.39 -12.21 3.63
N SER A 329 7.30 -11.63 2.44
CA SER A 329 8.17 -10.60 1.89
C SER A 329 7.40 -9.29 1.87
N HIS A 330 7.57 -8.44 0.84
CA HIS A 330 6.76 -7.25 0.66
C HIS A 330 5.26 -7.61 0.57
N PHE A 331 4.39 -6.73 1.02
CA PHE A 331 2.94 -6.98 1.17
C PHE A 331 2.58 -7.97 2.30
N ALA A 332 3.34 -8.00 3.40
CA ALA A 332 3.10 -8.90 4.53
C ALA A 332 1.64 -8.86 5.02
N ALA A 333 1.04 -7.67 5.10
CA ALA A 333 -0.36 -7.45 5.48
C ALA A 333 -1.38 -8.18 4.59
N PHE A 334 -1.04 -8.45 3.33
CA PHE A 334 -1.96 -9.03 2.32
C PHE A 334 -1.61 -10.46 1.96
N THR A 335 -0.37 -10.88 2.16
CA THR A 335 0.09 -12.25 1.87
C THR A 335 -0.05 -13.17 3.08
N GLN A 336 0.03 -12.61 4.29
CA GLN A 336 -0.16 -13.30 5.56
C GLN A 336 -1.19 -12.58 6.46
N PRO A 337 -2.42 -12.26 5.96
CA PRO A 337 -3.35 -11.36 6.63
C PRO A 337 -3.80 -11.84 8.01
N ALA A 338 -3.85 -13.15 8.24
CA ALA A 338 -4.22 -13.71 9.53
C ALA A 338 -3.11 -13.55 10.57
N ARG A 339 -1.85 -13.80 10.19
CA ARG A 339 -0.69 -13.59 11.08
C ARG A 339 -0.50 -12.12 11.37
N PHE A 340 -0.62 -11.30 10.33
CA PHE A 340 -0.52 -9.84 10.47
C PHE A 340 -1.60 -9.31 11.43
N LEU A 341 -2.85 -9.79 11.32
CA LEU A 341 -3.93 -9.41 12.21
C LEU A 341 -3.64 -9.77 13.67
N VAL A 342 -3.06 -10.95 13.94
CA VAL A 342 -2.71 -11.36 15.31
C VAL A 342 -1.73 -10.38 15.95
N GLU A 343 -0.69 -9.98 15.23
CA GLU A 343 0.27 -9.01 15.74
C GLU A 343 -0.35 -7.60 15.83
N LEU A 344 -1.11 -7.18 14.83
CA LEU A 344 -1.80 -5.90 14.82
C LEU A 344 -2.76 -5.78 16.01
N ASP A 345 -3.60 -6.78 16.23
CA ASP A 345 -4.59 -6.78 17.34
C ASP A 345 -3.91 -6.84 18.71
N ARG A 346 -2.82 -7.61 18.84
CA ARG A 346 -2.04 -7.69 20.08
C ARG A 346 -1.49 -6.33 20.51
N HIS A 347 -1.01 -5.54 19.55
CA HIS A 347 -0.30 -4.30 19.85
C HIS A 347 -1.18 -3.05 19.82
N VAL A 348 -2.23 -3.03 18.97
CA VAL A 348 -3.07 -1.84 18.79
C VAL A 348 -4.58 -2.13 18.82
N GLY A 349 -4.97 -3.36 19.12
CA GLY A 349 -6.37 -3.75 19.28
C GLY A 349 -7.04 -3.10 20.52
N ARG A 350 -8.33 -3.35 20.68
CA ARG A 350 -9.13 -2.79 21.77
C ARG A 350 -8.56 -3.10 23.16
N ASP A 351 -8.03 -4.32 23.35
CA ASP A 351 -7.53 -4.83 24.62
C ASP A 351 -6.01 -4.69 24.75
N SER A 352 -5.36 -3.92 23.89
CA SER A 352 -3.92 -3.73 23.93
C SER A 352 -3.48 -2.81 25.07
N ALA A 353 -2.24 -2.99 25.54
CA ALA A 353 -1.67 -2.21 26.64
C ALA A 353 -1.43 -0.72 26.31
N ILE A 354 -1.62 -0.31 25.06
CA ILE A 354 -1.45 1.08 24.62
C ILE A 354 -2.75 1.90 24.64
N ARG A 355 -3.86 1.30 25.04
CA ARG A 355 -5.18 1.95 25.15
C ARG A 355 -5.64 2.12 26.58
#